data_55d14e1d321aa9c7704bd10f45656dfd
#
_entry.id   55d14e1d321aa9c7704bd10f45656dfd
#
_cell.length_a   1.000
_cell.length_b   1.000
_cell.length_c   1.000
_cell.angle_alpha   90.00
_cell.angle_beta   90.00
_cell.angle_gamma   90.00
#
_symmetry.space_group_name_H-M   'P 1'
#
loop_
_entity.id
_entity.type
_entity.pdbx_description
1 polymer ?
#
loop_
_entity_poly.entity_id
_entity_poly.type
_entity_poly.pdbx_seq_one_letter_code
_entity_poly.pdbx_strand_id
1 'polypeptide(L)'
;VNPGDVNLQQLLEQAQLMQQQLVTAQQELSDAEVEGSAGGGLVVATVNGSGELLELEISPTAIDTSDLEETAETVADLVLAAVRDAVRAAAELQQEKLGPLAQGLGGGLGQLPGF
;
A
#
# COMPACT_ATOMS: atom_id res chain seq x y z
N VAL A 1 -7.76 29.84 -34.17
CA VAL A 1 -7.11 29.10 -33.11
C VAL A 1 -5.96 28.28 -33.66
N ASN A 2 -4.79 28.43 -33.10
CA ASN A 2 -3.61 27.70 -33.50
C ASN A 2 -3.70 26.25 -33.03
N PRO A 3 -3.48 25.27 -33.92
CA PRO A 3 -3.53 23.84 -33.48
C PRO A 3 -2.59 23.52 -32.34
N GLY A 4 -1.46 24.19 -32.21
CA GLY A 4 -0.55 24.00 -31.11
C GLY A 4 -1.14 24.40 -29.75
N ASP A 5 -1.92 25.49 -29.75
CA ASP A 5 -2.59 25.97 -28.52
C ASP A 5 -3.64 24.98 -28.03
N VAL A 6 -4.40 24.38 -28.96
CA VAL A 6 -5.40 23.39 -28.63
C VAL A 6 -4.75 22.15 -28.00
N ASN A 7 -3.64 21.69 -28.58
CA ASN A 7 -2.90 20.56 -28.03
C ASN A 7 -2.32 20.85 -26.65
N LEU A 8 -1.83 22.05 -26.44
CA LEU A 8 -1.29 22.46 -25.14
C LEU A 8 -2.38 22.46 -24.07
N GLN A 9 -3.58 22.97 -24.39
CA GLN A 9 -4.70 22.96 -23.46
C GLN A 9 -5.11 21.54 -23.10
N GLN A 10 -5.16 20.64 -24.08
CA GLN A 10 -5.50 19.23 -23.84
C GLN A 10 -4.46 18.57 -22.93
N LEU A 11 -3.19 18.87 -23.16
CA LEU A 11 -2.12 18.32 -22.32
C LEU A 11 -2.24 18.82 -20.88
N LEU A 12 -2.55 20.10 -20.69
CA LEU A 12 -2.73 20.66 -19.35
C LEU A 12 -3.94 20.04 -18.65
N GLU A 13 -5.05 19.86 -19.36
CA GLU A 13 -6.24 19.23 -18.82
C GLU A 13 -5.95 17.79 -18.40
N GLN A 14 -5.23 17.04 -19.23
CA GLN A 14 -4.85 15.66 -18.91
C GLN A 14 -3.93 15.60 -17.70
N ALA A 15 -2.98 16.53 -17.61
CA ALA A 15 -2.07 16.60 -16.48
C ALA A 15 -2.82 16.89 -15.17
N GLN A 16 -3.78 17.81 -15.20
CA GLN A 16 -4.61 18.12 -14.05
C GLN A 16 -5.46 16.95 -13.62
N LEU A 17 -6.07 16.26 -14.59
CA LEU A 17 -6.89 15.10 -14.33
C LEU A 17 -6.07 13.97 -13.68
N MET A 18 -4.88 13.73 -14.22
CA MET A 18 -3.97 12.72 -13.70
C MET A 18 -3.54 13.07 -12.27
N GLN A 19 -3.26 14.34 -12.00
CA GLN A 19 -2.91 14.76 -10.65
C GLN A 19 -4.06 14.55 -9.68
N GLN A 20 -5.29 14.83 -10.09
CA GLN A 20 -6.48 14.58 -9.27
C GLN A 20 -6.65 13.09 -9.01
N GLN A 21 -6.47 12.26 -10.02
CA GLN A 21 -6.56 10.81 -9.88
C GLN A 21 -5.50 10.27 -8.92
N LEU A 22 -4.29 10.81 -8.98
CA LEU A 22 -3.22 10.42 -8.09
C LEU A 22 -3.54 10.80 -6.64
N VAL A 23 -4.02 12.01 -6.41
CA VAL A 23 -4.40 12.47 -5.08
C VAL A 23 -5.54 11.61 -4.53
N THR A 24 -6.54 11.32 -5.36
CA THR A 24 -7.67 10.46 -4.96
C THR A 24 -7.19 9.07 -4.61
N ALA A 25 -6.30 8.49 -5.41
CA ALA A 25 -5.75 7.15 -5.14
C ALA A 25 -4.96 7.14 -3.84
N GLN A 26 -4.16 8.17 -3.59
CA GLN A 26 -3.41 8.28 -2.33
C GLN A 26 -4.33 8.43 -1.14
N GLN A 27 -5.42 9.19 -1.29
CA GLN A 27 -6.42 9.33 -0.23
C GLN A 27 -7.12 8.01 0.07
N GLU A 28 -7.50 7.27 -0.98
CA GLU A 28 -8.10 5.95 -0.82
C GLU A 28 -7.15 4.98 -0.12
N LEU A 29 -5.86 5.02 -0.45
CA LEU A 29 -4.86 4.20 0.22
C LEU A 29 -4.71 4.58 1.69
N SER A 30 -4.69 5.88 1.99
CA SER A 30 -4.59 6.35 3.36
C SER A 30 -5.78 5.90 4.21
N ASP A 31 -6.97 5.83 3.62
CA ASP A 31 -8.20 5.43 4.30
C ASP A 31 -8.43 3.92 4.30
N ALA A 32 -7.74 3.18 3.46
CA ALA A 32 -7.90 1.73 3.37
C ALA A 32 -7.24 1.03 4.55
N GLU A 33 -7.80 -0.12 4.93
CA GLU A 33 -7.22 -0.96 5.97
C GLU A 33 -6.98 -2.35 5.40
N VAL A 34 -5.80 -2.88 5.63
CA VAL A 34 -5.43 -4.24 5.24
C VAL A 34 -4.82 -4.97 6.42
N GLU A 35 -5.09 -6.25 6.51
CA GLU A 35 -4.63 -7.08 7.61
C GLU A 35 -3.57 -8.05 7.16
N GLY A 36 -2.65 -8.35 8.07
CA GLY A 36 -1.73 -9.46 7.96
C GLY A 36 -1.75 -10.26 9.25
N SER A 37 -1.42 -11.53 9.17
CA SER A 37 -1.49 -12.41 10.33
C SER A 37 -0.30 -13.36 10.36
N ALA A 38 -0.06 -13.90 11.55
CA ALA A 38 0.96 -14.91 11.76
C ALA A 38 0.50 -15.89 12.83
N GLY A 39 1.05 -17.12 12.77
CA GLY A 39 0.73 -18.17 13.74
C GLY A 39 -0.71 -18.63 13.67
N GLY A 40 -1.32 -18.65 12.48
CA GLY A 40 -2.71 -19.06 12.34
C GLY A 40 -3.69 -18.09 12.97
N GLY A 41 -3.34 -16.82 13.03
CA GLY A 41 -4.19 -15.76 13.59
C GLY A 41 -3.88 -15.44 15.04
N LEU A 42 -2.79 -15.97 15.60
CA LEU A 42 -2.38 -15.62 16.96
C LEU A 42 -1.99 -14.15 17.08
N VAL A 43 -1.43 -13.59 16.01
CA VAL A 43 -1.14 -12.15 15.91
C VAL A 43 -1.72 -11.63 14.61
N VAL A 44 -2.46 -10.53 14.69
CA VAL A 44 -3.05 -9.86 13.54
C VAL A 44 -2.60 -8.39 13.58
N ALA A 45 -2.02 -7.95 12.48
CA ALA A 45 -1.62 -6.55 12.29
C ALA A 45 -2.54 -5.90 11.27
N THR A 46 -2.98 -4.68 11.54
CA THR A 46 -3.76 -3.89 10.60
C THR A 46 -2.95 -2.66 10.23
N VAL A 47 -2.75 -2.47 8.92
CA VAL A 47 -2.05 -1.30 8.39
C VAL A 47 -3.00 -0.58 7.44
N ASN A 48 -2.71 0.71 7.17
CA ASN A 48 -3.43 1.39 6.10
C ASN A 48 -2.81 1.03 4.74
N GLY A 49 -3.40 1.50 3.66
CA GLY A 49 -2.91 1.20 2.32
C GLY A 49 -1.52 1.77 2.03
N SER A 50 -1.06 2.73 2.84
CA SER A 50 0.29 3.29 2.74
C SER A 50 1.31 2.50 3.56
N GLY A 51 0.89 1.46 4.28
CA GLY A 51 1.77 0.61 5.05
C GLY A 51 2.00 1.06 6.49
N GLU A 52 1.24 2.02 6.98
CA GLU A 52 1.35 2.49 8.37
C GLU A 52 0.58 1.55 9.30
N LEU A 53 1.22 1.14 10.39
CA LEU A 53 0.59 0.25 11.36
C LEU A 53 -0.46 1.03 12.17
N LEU A 54 -1.69 0.53 12.15
CA LEU A 54 -2.83 1.15 12.85
C LEU A 54 -3.20 0.38 14.11
N GLU A 55 -3.14 -0.93 14.06
CA GLU A 55 -3.59 -1.79 15.16
C GLU A 55 -2.81 -3.08 15.16
N LEU A 56 -2.65 -3.62 16.34
CA LEU A 56 -1.99 -4.92 16.54
C LEU A 56 -2.78 -5.69 17.59
N GLU A 57 -3.21 -6.89 17.25
CA GLU A 57 -3.90 -7.79 18.18
C GLU A 57 -3.06 -9.03 18.42
N ILE A 58 -2.88 -9.35 19.69
CA ILE A 58 -2.19 -10.55 20.12
C ILE A 58 -3.19 -11.41 20.89
N SER A 59 -3.41 -12.65 20.42
CA SER A 59 -4.31 -13.55 21.09
C SER A 59 -3.72 -13.96 22.44
N PRO A 60 -4.54 -14.00 23.50
CA PRO A 60 -4.04 -14.50 24.80
C PRO A 60 -3.48 -15.90 24.73
N THR A 61 -3.93 -16.73 23.77
CA THR A 61 -3.43 -18.09 23.60
C THR A 61 -1.98 -18.16 23.12
N ALA A 62 -1.44 -17.03 22.62
CA ALA A 62 -0.02 -16.94 22.26
C ALA A 62 0.88 -16.83 23.49
N ILE A 63 0.30 -16.54 24.65
CA ILE A 63 1.06 -16.26 25.87
C ILE A 63 1.03 -17.51 26.75
N ASP A 64 2.21 -18.08 26.96
CA ASP A 64 2.40 -19.23 27.86
C ASP A 64 3.03 -18.70 29.14
N THR A 65 2.25 -18.69 30.21
CA THR A 65 2.70 -18.17 31.51
C THR A 65 3.73 -19.08 32.20
N SER A 66 3.87 -20.33 31.72
CA SER A 66 4.87 -21.24 32.27
C SER A 66 6.28 -20.97 31.73
N ASP A 67 6.39 -20.24 30.62
CA ASP A 67 7.70 -19.87 30.05
C ASP A 67 7.58 -18.48 29.41
N LEU A 68 7.83 -17.46 30.21
CA LEU A 68 7.68 -16.07 29.78
C LEU A 68 8.78 -15.64 28.81
N GLU A 69 10.01 -16.17 28.95
CA GLU A 69 11.12 -15.82 28.05
C GLU A 69 10.84 -16.34 26.64
N GLU A 70 10.43 -17.61 26.53
CA GLU A 70 10.10 -18.19 25.24
C GLU A 70 8.88 -17.50 24.63
N THR A 71 7.88 -17.18 25.45
CA THR A 71 6.69 -16.46 25.00
C THR A 71 7.08 -15.10 24.41
N ALA A 72 7.95 -14.35 25.08
CA ALA A 72 8.37 -13.04 24.59
C ALA A 72 9.05 -13.16 23.22
N GLU A 73 9.94 -14.14 23.04
CA GLU A 73 10.62 -14.35 21.75
C GLU A 73 9.63 -14.77 20.66
N THR A 74 8.73 -15.70 20.99
CA THR A 74 7.73 -16.20 20.04
C THR A 74 6.79 -15.08 19.61
N VAL A 75 6.29 -14.31 20.56
CA VAL A 75 5.38 -13.19 20.26
C VAL A 75 6.10 -12.14 19.41
N ALA A 76 7.35 -11.82 19.71
CA ALA A 76 8.12 -10.87 18.90
C ALA A 76 8.26 -11.34 17.46
N ASP A 77 8.56 -12.62 17.25
CA ASP A 77 8.66 -13.20 15.90
C ASP A 77 7.33 -13.17 15.17
N LEU A 78 6.24 -13.51 15.87
CA LEU A 78 4.89 -13.49 15.28
C LEU A 78 4.46 -12.07 14.92
N VAL A 79 4.75 -11.09 15.78
CA VAL A 79 4.45 -9.68 15.49
C VAL A 79 5.18 -9.23 14.23
N LEU A 80 6.46 -9.54 14.14
CA LEU A 80 7.26 -9.17 12.98
C LEU A 80 6.70 -9.80 11.70
N ALA A 81 6.34 -11.07 11.76
CA ALA A 81 5.77 -11.78 10.62
C ALA A 81 4.41 -11.21 10.22
N ALA A 82 3.53 -10.91 11.20
CA ALA A 82 2.21 -10.36 10.93
C ALA A 82 2.31 -8.96 10.31
N VAL A 83 3.20 -8.11 10.82
CA VAL A 83 3.41 -6.77 10.28
C VAL A 83 3.95 -6.85 8.85
N ARG A 84 4.91 -7.73 8.59
CA ARG A 84 5.44 -7.92 7.24
C ARG A 84 4.37 -8.41 6.27
N ASP A 85 3.51 -9.31 6.72
CA ASP A 85 2.39 -9.80 5.92
C ASP A 85 1.42 -8.68 5.58
N ALA A 86 1.08 -7.83 6.56
CA ALA A 86 0.20 -6.69 6.36
C ALA A 86 0.81 -5.66 5.40
N VAL A 87 2.10 -5.34 5.57
CA VAL A 87 2.80 -4.39 4.71
C VAL A 87 2.87 -4.91 3.27
N ARG A 88 3.08 -6.22 3.09
CA ARG A 88 3.06 -6.83 1.77
C ARG A 88 1.69 -6.71 1.12
N ALA A 89 0.62 -6.94 1.90
CA ALA A 89 -0.75 -6.77 1.39
C ALA A 89 -1.02 -5.31 1.02
N ALA A 90 -0.51 -4.36 1.81
CA ALA A 90 -0.62 -2.94 1.49
C ALA A 90 0.12 -2.60 0.19
N ALA A 91 1.29 -3.18 -0.02
CA ALA A 91 2.05 -2.97 -1.26
C ALA A 91 1.29 -3.48 -2.49
N GLU A 92 0.61 -4.63 -2.36
CA GLU A 92 -0.24 -5.16 -3.43
C GLU A 92 -1.40 -4.22 -3.73
N LEU A 93 -2.04 -3.67 -2.68
CA LEU A 93 -3.12 -2.71 -2.86
C LEU A 93 -2.62 -1.43 -3.52
N GLN A 94 -1.43 -0.95 -3.16
CA GLN A 94 -0.80 0.20 -3.81
C GLN A 94 -0.62 -0.03 -5.30
N GLN A 95 -0.16 -1.22 -5.70
CA GLN A 95 -0.03 -1.56 -7.11
C GLN A 95 -1.37 -1.58 -7.82
N GLU A 96 -2.39 -2.11 -7.17
CA GLU A 96 -3.74 -2.12 -7.73
C GLU A 96 -4.27 -0.70 -7.98
N LYS A 97 -4.07 0.19 -7.02
CA LYS A 97 -4.60 1.57 -7.10
C LYS A 97 -3.76 2.48 -7.98
N LEU A 98 -2.44 2.36 -7.91
CA LEU A 98 -1.50 3.25 -8.59
C LEU A 98 -0.98 2.69 -9.90
N GLY A 99 -1.02 1.36 -10.08
CA GLY A 99 -0.53 0.70 -11.28
C GLY A 99 -1.14 1.23 -12.57
N PRO A 100 -2.47 1.36 -12.68
CA PRO A 100 -3.08 1.91 -13.89
C PRO A 100 -2.62 3.33 -14.20
N LEU A 101 -2.40 4.15 -13.18
CA LEU A 101 -1.90 5.52 -13.36
C LEU A 101 -0.45 5.52 -13.81
N ALA A 102 0.38 4.66 -13.21
CA ALA A 102 1.78 4.52 -13.59
C ALA A 102 1.93 3.97 -15.00
N GLN A 103 1.08 3.01 -15.39
CA GLN A 103 1.09 2.46 -16.74
C GLN A 103 0.74 3.52 -17.79
N GLY A 104 -0.20 4.40 -17.49
CA GLY A 104 -0.54 5.51 -18.37
C GLY A 104 0.66 6.42 -18.62
N LEU A 105 1.40 6.73 -17.56
CA LEU A 105 2.64 7.52 -17.68
C LEU A 105 3.75 6.73 -18.34
N GLY A 106 3.93 5.48 -17.93
CA GLY A 106 4.98 4.61 -18.45
C GLY A 106 4.82 4.31 -19.93
N GLY A 107 3.58 4.12 -20.39
CA GLY A 107 3.29 3.91 -21.79
C GLY A 107 3.69 5.09 -22.66
N GLY A 108 3.43 6.31 -22.17
CA GLY A 108 3.84 7.53 -22.86
C GLY A 108 5.34 7.70 -22.90
N LEU A 109 6.01 7.43 -21.78
CA LEU A 109 7.46 7.53 -21.68
C LEU A 109 8.17 6.44 -22.47
N GLY A 110 7.61 5.25 -22.53
CA GLY A 110 8.19 4.16 -23.27
C GLY A 110 8.22 4.35 -24.77
N GLN A 111 7.43 5.29 -25.28
CA GLN A 111 7.39 5.61 -26.70
C GLN A 111 8.35 6.74 -27.09
N LEU A 112 8.98 7.37 -26.12
CA LEU A 112 9.95 8.43 -26.43
C LEU A 112 11.26 7.84 -26.92
N PRO A 113 11.91 8.48 -27.94
CA PRO A 113 13.20 8.01 -28.42
C PRO A 113 14.25 8.07 -27.33
N GLY A 114 15.04 7.01 -27.20
CA GLY A 114 16.08 6.92 -26.21
C GLY A 114 15.66 6.24 -24.90
N PHE A 115 14.42 5.84 -24.83
CA PHE A 115 13.90 5.03 -23.73
C PHE A 115 13.52 3.65 -24.27
#